data_9151ab29c0b44e526030e91c4fe18f37
#
_entry.id   9151ab29c0b44e526030e91c4fe18f37
#
_cell.length_a   1.000
_cell.length_b   1.000
_cell.length_c   1.000
_cell.angle_alpha   90.00
_cell.angle_beta   90.00
_cell.angle_gamma   90.00
#
_symmetry.space_group_name_H-M   'P 1'
#
loop_
_entity.id
_entity.type
_entity.pdbx_description
1 polymer ?
#
loop_
_entity_poly.entity_id
_entity_poly.type
_entity_poly.pdbx_seq_one_letter_code
_entity_poly.pdbx_strand_id
1 'polypeptide(L)'
;MIFFTDFFNVSEEALETYGAFNISLINDLPLFIDPFLLFGSKEEKYNNLHKEILAYLTFLKTKSEDGHVTSAQQKSWYYFSEVKQNWLGYSTTGNGGSGLGKKFAEAMSQNMHIVYSDLNSENITSTTHLEKVCLFQLGVGKDNISDFTCNLIKYYLLEYTQTFAEKYLLPEQTKTINVAKAFFDYKFEKWMPKPFRLPFYNNDYIILTPVDLLTKDDNWINSNDLEGNFAGICSSIDNDQLRSEIHSYFSSQLPAPEIIGRGNNRKVKKPTKSEVSEAVSQTIRLYPDILNYYIKLKEGNKLQAQNLSHQKVLEVIELFRSNVTELIANLVHRTDFYKINSESSYTESMKRIMFMKDVIENKDGYRLFYHKGIPLKREADVQVIYRLTWYSSPYDLNREVNNGRGPVDYAASKGSNDKTLIEFKLASNGKLRMNLEHQVKTYERANNTTKSIKVILYFDNTELLKVNKILDDLNMAKDESIILIDAGNNKPSASNIQTLF
;
A
#
# COMPACT_ATOMS: atom_id res chain seq x y z
N MET A 1 15.36 2.98 -4.21
CA MET A 1 13.98 3.18 -3.77
C MET A 1 13.86 4.60 -3.25
N ILE A 2 12.74 5.29 -3.46
CA ILE A 2 12.59 6.68 -3.03
C ILE A 2 11.66 6.65 -1.83
N PHE A 3 12.22 6.96 -0.68
CA PHE A 3 11.44 7.22 0.52
C PHE A 3 10.91 8.66 0.54
N PHE A 4 9.97 8.90 1.43
CA PHE A 4 9.51 10.25 1.70
C PHE A 4 10.65 11.20 2.06
N THR A 5 11.56 10.77 2.93
CA THR A 5 12.74 11.56 3.33
C THR A 5 13.64 11.92 2.16
N ASP A 6 13.88 10.99 1.22
CA ASP A 6 14.72 11.24 0.04
C ASP A 6 14.11 12.27 -0.90
N PHE A 7 12.79 12.12 -1.15
CA PHE A 7 12.11 13.00 -2.11
C PHE A 7 11.94 14.43 -1.59
N PHE A 8 11.57 14.55 -0.31
CA PHE A 8 11.33 15.86 0.31
C PHE A 8 12.59 16.47 0.94
N ASN A 9 13.73 15.77 0.87
CA ASN A 9 15.00 16.20 1.44
C ASN A 9 14.91 16.53 2.94
N VAL A 10 14.26 15.64 3.69
CA VAL A 10 14.11 15.73 5.15
C VAL A 10 15.00 14.67 5.79
N SER A 11 15.65 14.98 6.91
CA SER A 11 16.45 13.99 7.62
C SER A 11 15.59 12.86 8.20
N GLU A 12 16.07 11.62 8.16
CA GLU A 12 15.41 10.48 8.79
C GLU A 12 15.18 10.75 10.29
N GLU A 13 16.16 11.35 10.98
CA GLU A 13 16.07 11.70 12.39
C GLU A 13 14.90 12.65 12.69
N ALA A 14 14.64 13.64 11.81
CA ALA A 14 13.49 14.53 11.97
C ALA A 14 12.16 13.79 11.86
N LEU A 15 12.05 12.85 10.92
CA LEU A 15 10.86 12.04 10.73
C LEU A 15 10.66 11.04 11.88
N GLU A 16 11.73 10.38 12.33
CA GLU A 16 11.72 9.45 13.47
C GLU A 16 11.37 10.18 14.77
N THR A 17 11.96 11.34 15.03
CA THR A 17 11.64 12.18 16.20
C THR A 17 10.18 12.63 16.18
N TYR A 18 9.62 12.87 15.01
CA TYR A 18 8.20 13.19 14.85
C TYR A 18 7.30 11.97 15.09
N GLY A 19 7.85 10.77 14.98
CA GLY A 19 7.15 9.48 15.11
C GLY A 19 6.40 9.05 13.85
N ALA A 20 6.72 9.61 12.69
CA ALA A 20 6.09 9.25 11.42
C ALA A 20 6.85 8.13 10.71
N PHE A 21 6.09 7.23 10.09
CA PHE A 21 6.67 6.17 9.28
C PHE A 21 7.23 6.72 7.96
N ASN A 22 8.46 6.31 7.60
CA ASN A 22 9.11 6.70 6.36
C ASN A 22 8.59 5.84 5.20
N ILE A 23 7.55 6.31 4.54
CA ILE A 23 6.87 5.58 3.45
C ILE A 23 7.72 5.50 2.19
N SER A 24 7.57 4.40 1.45
CA SER A 24 8.08 4.28 0.08
C SER A 24 7.15 5.02 -0.88
N LEU A 25 7.70 5.84 -1.78
CA LEU A 25 6.93 6.54 -2.81
C LEU A 25 6.88 5.78 -4.15
N ILE A 26 7.18 4.48 -4.12
CA ILE A 26 7.21 3.60 -5.29
C ILE A 26 6.13 2.52 -5.21
N ASN A 27 5.99 1.93 -4.04
CA ASN A 27 5.08 0.81 -3.77
C ASN A 27 4.58 0.89 -2.34
N ASP A 28 3.43 0.28 -2.08
CA ASP A 28 2.95 0.11 -0.72
C ASP A 28 3.90 -0.80 0.06
N LEU A 29 4.06 -0.49 1.34
CA LEU A 29 4.72 -1.40 2.26
C LEU A 29 3.67 -2.26 2.97
N PRO A 30 3.97 -3.56 3.24
CA PRO A 30 3.01 -4.49 3.82
C PRO A 30 2.77 -4.21 5.30
N LEU A 31 2.30 -3.02 5.58
CA LEU A 31 1.92 -2.52 6.89
C LEU A 31 0.47 -2.08 6.89
N PHE A 32 -0.17 -2.14 8.05
CA PHE A 32 -1.58 -1.87 8.26
C PHE A 32 -1.78 -1.06 9.52
N ILE A 33 -2.83 -0.23 9.55
CA ILE A 33 -3.26 0.44 10.78
C ILE A 33 -4.08 -0.56 11.60
N ASP A 34 -3.63 -0.85 12.82
CA ASP A 34 -4.35 -1.69 13.77
C ASP A 34 -5.11 -0.82 14.79
N PRO A 35 -6.45 -0.78 14.76
CA PRO A 35 -7.24 0.02 15.69
C PRO A 35 -7.06 -0.38 17.16
N PHE A 36 -6.64 -1.62 17.46
CA PHE A 36 -6.31 -2.05 18.81
C PHE A 36 -5.16 -1.24 19.43
N LEU A 37 -4.22 -0.75 18.61
CA LEU A 37 -3.11 0.06 19.09
C LEU A 37 -3.54 1.45 19.58
N LEU A 38 -4.72 1.91 19.21
CA LEU A 38 -5.35 3.11 19.76
C LEU A 38 -5.91 2.86 21.17
N PHE A 39 -6.38 1.63 21.40
CA PHE A 39 -6.98 1.24 22.67
C PHE A 39 -5.93 1.13 23.79
N GLY A 40 -6.20 1.79 24.91
CA GLY A 40 -5.32 1.72 26.08
C GLY A 40 -3.91 2.25 25.85
N SER A 41 -3.69 3.06 24.80
CA SER A 41 -2.46 3.81 24.62
C SER A 41 -2.20 4.75 25.81
N LYS A 42 -0.92 5.01 26.11
CA LYS A 42 -0.53 6.05 27.08
C LYS A 42 -0.76 7.47 26.54
N GLU A 43 -0.84 7.59 25.22
CA GLU A 43 -1.09 8.85 24.53
C GLU A 43 -2.59 9.17 24.54
N GLU A 44 -2.98 10.25 25.16
CA GLU A 44 -4.37 10.69 25.25
C GLU A 44 -5.01 10.88 23.85
N LYS A 45 -4.21 11.37 22.90
CA LYS A 45 -4.66 11.56 21.51
C LYS A 45 -5.18 10.26 20.88
N TYR A 46 -4.52 9.11 21.12
CA TYR A 46 -4.94 7.82 20.58
C TYR A 46 -6.18 7.27 21.29
N ASN A 47 -6.29 7.45 22.60
CA ASN A 47 -7.51 7.10 23.31
C ASN A 47 -8.71 7.92 22.82
N ASN A 48 -8.51 9.18 22.45
CA ASN A 48 -9.56 10.01 21.88
C ASN A 48 -9.96 9.53 20.47
N LEU A 49 -9.00 9.14 19.62
CA LEU A 49 -9.28 8.53 18.32
C LEU A 49 -10.08 7.21 18.45
N HIS A 50 -9.75 6.39 19.45
CA HIS A 50 -10.54 5.19 19.74
C HIS A 50 -12.00 5.55 20.08
N LYS A 51 -12.22 6.57 20.92
CA LYS A 51 -13.57 7.06 21.26
C LYS A 51 -14.30 7.61 20.02
N GLU A 52 -13.61 8.28 19.10
CA GLU A 52 -14.20 8.76 17.85
C GLU A 52 -14.65 7.60 16.96
N ILE A 53 -13.86 6.52 16.86
CA ILE A 53 -14.27 5.28 16.18
C ILE A 53 -15.53 4.72 16.83
N LEU A 54 -15.59 4.61 18.14
CA LEU A 54 -16.76 4.13 18.85
C LEU A 54 -17.99 5.02 18.65
N ALA A 55 -17.82 6.34 18.63
CA ALA A 55 -18.90 7.28 18.34
C ALA A 55 -19.49 7.05 16.95
N TYR A 56 -18.63 6.77 15.95
CA TYR A 56 -19.09 6.46 14.60
C TYR A 56 -19.81 5.10 14.53
N LEU A 57 -19.31 4.08 15.22
CA LEU A 57 -19.99 2.78 15.33
C LEU A 57 -21.35 2.92 16.03
N THR A 58 -21.42 3.74 17.08
CA THR A 58 -22.70 4.05 17.78
C THR A 58 -23.69 4.70 16.83
N PHE A 59 -23.25 5.69 16.04
CA PHE A 59 -24.05 6.31 15.01
C PHE A 59 -24.60 5.26 14.01
N LEU A 60 -23.72 4.42 13.45
CA LEU A 60 -24.11 3.39 12.50
C LEU A 60 -25.11 2.37 13.09
N LYS A 61 -24.88 1.94 14.35
CA LYS A 61 -25.75 1.04 15.07
C LYS A 61 -27.15 1.66 15.24
N THR A 62 -27.22 2.88 15.78
CA THR A 62 -28.50 3.60 15.96
C THR A 62 -29.27 3.70 14.65
N LYS A 63 -28.58 4.08 13.55
CA LYS A 63 -29.22 4.18 12.23
C LYS A 63 -29.68 2.83 11.67
N SER A 64 -29.00 1.75 12.00
CA SER A 64 -29.43 0.40 11.60
C SER A 64 -30.65 -0.09 12.39
N GLU A 65 -30.82 0.36 13.64
CA GLU A 65 -31.94 0.03 14.52
C GLU A 65 -33.20 0.87 14.22
N ASP A 66 -33.03 2.14 13.79
CA ASP A 66 -34.11 3.07 13.46
C ASP A 66 -34.94 2.66 12.22
N GLY A 67 -34.49 1.69 11.43
CA GLY A 67 -35.18 1.19 10.25
C GLY A 67 -34.37 1.10 8.99
N HIS A 68 -34.98 1.17 7.82
CA HIS A 68 -34.32 0.92 6.54
C HIS A 68 -33.30 1.99 6.17
N VAL A 69 -32.01 1.65 6.25
CA VAL A 69 -30.93 2.45 5.65
C VAL A 69 -31.09 2.44 4.13
N THR A 70 -31.39 3.57 3.53
CA THR A 70 -31.53 3.70 2.08
C THR A 70 -30.21 3.43 1.37
N SER A 71 -30.25 3.06 0.08
CA SER A 71 -29.04 2.84 -0.72
C SER A 71 -28.13 4.09 -0.79
N ALA A 72 -28.70 5.30 -0.72
CA ALA A 72 -27.95 6.54 -0.67
C ALA A 72 -27.21 6.72 0.67
N GLN A 73 -27.90 6.46 1.77
CA GLN A 73 -27.32 6.47 3.11
C GLN A 73 -26.23 5.39 3.26
N GLN A 74 -26.49 4.18 2.75
CA GLN A 74 -25.50 3.12 2.73
C GLN A 74 -24.23 3.54 2.00
N LYS A 75 -24.36 4.16 0.83
CA LYS A 75 -23.20 4.73 0.11
C LYS A 75 -22.50 5.86 0.88
N SER A 76 -23.27 6.69 1.58
CA SER A 76 -22.71 7.81 2.35
C SER A 76 -21.95 7.35 3.59
N TRP A 77 -22.48 6.36 4.31
CA TRP A 77 -21.99 6.01 5.65
C TRP A 77 -21.09 4.78 5.69
N TYR A 78 -21.22 3.84 4.74
CA TYR A 78 -20.50 2.56 4.78
C TYR A 78 -19.51 2.36 3.63
N TYR A 79 -19.59 3.18 2.55
CA TYR A 79 -18.64 3.07 1.44
C TYR A 79 -17.46 4.00 1.64
N PHE A 80 -16.29 3.42 1.75
CA PHE A 80 -15.06 4.16 1.88
C PHE A 80 -14.12 3.79 0.74
N SER A 81 -13.61 4.82 0.04
CA SER A 81 -12.50 4.62 -0.88
C SER A 81 -11.24 4.31 -0.07
N GLU A 82 -10.37 3.52 -0.65
CA GLU A 82 -9.04 3.32 -0.11
C GLU A 82 -8.32 4.67 0.08
N VAL A 83 -7.62 4.80 1.20
CA VAL A 83 -6.79 5.96 1.49
C VAL A 83 -5.37 5.68 0.98
N LYS A 84 -5.23 5.61 -0.35
CA LYS A 84 -3.97 5.29 -1.04
C LYS A 84 -2.81 6.24 -0.75
N GLN A 85 -3.10 7.42 -0.20
CA GLN A 85 -2.13 8.47 0.09
C GLN A 85 -1.19 8.15 1.26
N ASN A 86 -1.51 7.13 2.06
CA ASN A 86 -0.64 6.67 3.16
C ASN A 86 0.40 5.62 2.73
N TRP A 87 0.32 5.10 1.48
CA TRP A 87 1.26 4.13 0.91
C TRP A 87 1.44 2.86 1.75
N LEU A 88 0.37 2.38 2.35
CA LEU A 88 0.31 1.16 3.15
C LEU A 88 -0.57 0.12 2.45
N GLY A 89 -0.19 -1.15 2.52
CA GLY A 89 -0.95 -2.25 1.93
C GLY A 89 -0.10 -3.25 1.14
N TYR A 90 -0.69 -3.89 0.13
CA TYR A 90 -0.04 -4.95 -0.64
C TYR A 90 0.22 -4.57 -2.11
N SER A 91 0.03 -3.34 -2.50
CA SER A 91 0.31 -2.96 -3.89
C SER A 91 1.82 -2.99 -4.13
N THR A 92 2.28 -3.90 -4.98
CA THR A 92 3.70 -4.04 -5.32
C THR A 92 4.19 -2.96 -6.28
N THR A 93 3.25 -2.20 -6.87
CA THR A 93 3.54 -1.12 -7.81
C THR A 93 2.51 0.00 -7.64
N GLY A 94 2.96 1.14 -7.11
CA GLY A 94 2.09 2.26 -6.78
C GLY A 94 1.30 2.04 -5.49
N ASN A 95 0.24 2.79 -5.32
CA ASN A 95 -0.59 2.87 -4.12
C ASN A 95 -2.09 2.73 -4.45
N GLY A 96 -2.47 1.86 -5.36
CA GLY A 96 -3.86 1.69 -5.80
C GLY A 96 -4.48 0.37 -5.34
N GLY A 97 -5.63 0.43 -4.69
CA GLY A 97 -6.46 -0.70 -4.31
C GLY A 97 -7.95 -0.43 -4.54
N SER A 98 -8.83 -1.31 -4.08
CA SER A 98 -10.28 -1.25 -4.36
C SER A 98 -11.11 -0.58 -3.27
N GLY A 99 -10.53 -0.35 -2.08
CA GLY A 99 -11.25 0.20 -0.93
C GLY A 99 -12.40 -0.69 -0.42
N LEU A 100 -13.18 -0.14 0.52
CA LEU A 100 -14.33 -0.81 1.13
C LEU A 100 -15.58 -0.66 0.27
N GLY A 101 -15.86 -1.68 -0.51
CA GLY A 101 -16.97 -1.70 -1.47
C GLY A 101 -18.30 -2.21 -0.90
N LYS A 102 -19.20 -2.56 -1.83
CA LYS A 102 -20.57 -3.00 -1.53
C LYS A 102 -20.65 -4.17 -0.54
N LYS A 103 -19.79 -5.18 -0.69
CA LYS A 103 -19.80 -6.37 0.20
C LYS A 103 -19.50 -6.01 1.66
N PHE A 104 -18.51 -5.14 1.90
CA PHE A 104 -18.21 -4.66 3.24
C PHE A 104 -19.38 -3.85 3.82
N ALA A 105 -19.95 -2.93 3.05
CA ALA A 105 -21.06 -2.10 3.47
C ALA A 105 -22.32 -2.92 3.80
N GLU A 106 -22.62 -3.94 3.00
CA GLU A 106 -23.72 -4.89 3.26
C GLU A 106 -23.44 -5.69 4.54
N ALA A 107 -22.22 -6.23 4.68
CA ALA A 107 -21.82 -6.97 5.88
C ALA A 107 -21.96 -6.13 7.15
N MET A 108 -21.47 -4.90 7.12
CA MET A 108 -21.58 -3.96 8.25
C MET A 108 -23.02 -3.61 8.54
N SER A 109 -23.79 -3.14 7.56
CA SER A 109 -25.16 -2.65 7.79
C SER A 109 -26.12 -3.75 8.26
N GLN A 110 -25.94 -4.99 7.79
CA GLN A 110 -26.79 -6.11 8.16
C GLN A 110 -26.48 -6.70 9.53
N ASN A 111 -25.22 -6.64 9.97
CA ASN A 111 -24.76 -7.30 11.19
C ASN A 111 -24.49 -6.34 12.36
N MET A 112 -24.64 -5.01 12.16
CA MET A 112 -24.35 -4.01 13.21
C MET A 112 -25.06 -4.31 14.54
N HIS A 113 -26.34 -4.66 14.50
CA HIS A 113 -27.15 -4.91 15.69
C HIS A 113 -26.76 -6.20 16.44
N ILE A 114 -26.14 -7.17 15.76
CA ILE A 114 -25.67 -8.42 16.36
C ILE A 114 -24.24 -8.23 16.87
N VAL A 115 -23.33 -7.79 15.98
CA VAL A 115 -21.89 -7.67 16.26
C VAL A 115 -21.61 -6.68 17.38
N TYR A 116 -22.34 -5.57 17.39
CA TYR A 116 -22.19 -4.49 18.38
C TYR A 116 -23.40 -4.36 19.30
N SER A 117 -24.07 -5.49 19.62
CA SER A 117 -25.23 -5.52 20.50
C SER A 117 -24.95 -4.92 21.89
N ASP A 118 -23.76 -5.15 22.41
CA ASP A 118 -23.26 -4.69 23.72
C ASP A 118 -22.56 -3.32 23.69
N LEU A 119 -22.52 -2.64 22.54
CA LEU A 119 -21.88 -1.31 22.41
C LEU A 119 -22.52 -0.30 23.41
N ASN A 120 -21.70 0.32 24.22
CA ASN A 120 -22.02 1.18 25.37
C ASN A 120 -22.69 0.46 26.59
N SER A 121 -22.69 -0.86 26.58
CA SER A 121 -23.21 -1.69 27.70
C SER A 121 -22.34 -2.92 27.93
N GLU A 122 -21.03 -2.78 27.68
CA GLU A 122 -20.04 -3.85 27.79
C GLU A 122 -19.98 -4.39 29.21
N ASN A 123 -20.17 -5.71 29.38
CA ASN A 123 -20.10 -6.40 30.67
C ASN A 123 -18.88 -7.32 30.78
N ILE A 124 -18.31 -7.75 29.65
CA ILE A 124 -17.22 -8.73 29.57
C ILE A 124 -15.90 -8.04 29.20
N THR A 125 -15.95 -7.17 28.19
CA THR A 125 -14.79 -6.40 27.69
C THR A 125 -14.71 -5.03 28.35
N SER A 126 -13.54 -4.39 28.29
CA SER A 126 -13.36 -3.01 28.80
C SER A 126 -14.03 -1.98 27.87
N THR A 127 -14.15 -2.30 26.61
CA THR A 127 -14.77 -1.47 25.55
C THR A 127 -15.13 -2.31 24.35
N THR A 128 -15.83 -1.72 23.41
CA THR A 128 -16.06 -2.33 22.08
C THR A 128 -14.86 -2.10 21.17
N HIS A 129 -14.62 -3.03 20.26
CA HIS A 129 -13.56 -2.99 19.27
C HIS A 129 -14.12 -3.10 17.86
N LEU A 130 -13.55 -2.28 16.94
CA LEU A 130 -13.93 -2.26 15.53
C LEU A 130 -13.76 -3.64 14.87
N GLU A 131 -12.73 -4.37 15.28
CA GLU A 131 -12.36 -5.67 14.74
C GLU A 131 -13.42 -6.76 14.97
N LYS A 132 -14.41 -6.55 15.84
CA LYS A 132 -15.55 -7.49 15.98
C LYS A 132 -16.18 -7.85 14.65
N VAL A 133 -16.24 -6.93 13.70
CA VAL A 133 -16.85 -7.18 12.39
C VAL A 133 -16.09 -8.23 11.59
N CYS A 134 -14.76 -8.26 11.66
CA CYS A 134 -13.96 -9.25 10.94
C CYS A 134 -14.01 -10.63 11.58
N LEU A 135 -14.35 -10.71 12.86
CA LEU A 135 -14.54 -11.98 13.58
C LEU A 135 -15.91 -12.61 13.26
N PHE A 136 -16.89 -11.78 13.00
CA PHE A 136 -18.27 -12.24 12.72
C PHE A 136 -18.50 -12.53 11.24
N GLN A 137 -17.88 -11.77 10.34
CA GLN A 137 -18.12 -11.82 8.90
C GLN A 137 -16.94 -12.36 8.13
N LEU A 138 -17.09 -13.52 7.50
CA LEU A 138 -16.09 -14.08 6.58
C LEU A 138 -15.80 -13.13 5.42
N GLY A 139 -14.51 -12.94 5.11
CA GLY A 139 -14.07 -12.09 4.01
C GLY A 139 -13.84 -10.62 4.38
N VAL A 140 -14.00 -10.24 5.65
CA VAL A 140 -13.52 -8.96 6.19
C VAL A 140 -12.17 -9.23 6.86
N GLY A 141 -11.09 -8.92 6.18
CA GLY A 141 -9.71 -9.14 6.65
C GLY A 141 -9.08 -7.87 7.23
N LYS A 142 -7.80 -7.99 7.61
CA LYS A 142 -6.99 -6.90 8.18
C LYS A 142 -6.93 -5.66 7.27
N ASP A 143 -6.87 -5.86 5.97
CA ASP A 143 -6.86 -4.79 4.97
C ASP A 143 -8.13 -3.92 5.07
N ASN A 144 -9.29 -4.58 5.15
CA ASN A 144 -10.56 -3.88 5.32
C ASN A 144 -10.65 -3.13 6.66
N ILE A 145 -10.13 -3.71 7.74
CA ILE A 145 -10.10 -3.06 9.06
C ILE A 145 -9.15 -1.86 9.04
N SER A 146 -7.97 -2.02 8.45
CA SER A 146 -7.00 -0.92 8.27
C SER A 146 -7.60 0.22 7.44
N ASP A 147 -8.19 -0.08 6.28
CA ASP A 147 -8.83 0.91 5.42
C ASP A 147 -9.98 1.65 6.12
N PHE A 148 -10.79 0.91 6.87
CA PHE A 148 -11.89 1.51 7.62
C PHE A 148 -11.35 2.41 8.74
N THR A 149 -10.40 1.93 9.52
CA THR A 149 -9.73 2.71 10.58
C THR A 149 -9.11 3.98 10.00
N CYS A 150 -8.35 3.85 8.91
CA CYS A 150 -7.70 4.97 8.24
C CYS A 150 -8.72 6.05 7.82
N ASN A 151 -9.88 5.65 7.28
CA ASN A 151 -10.93 6.59 6.93
C ASN A 151 -11.55 7.26 8.15
N LEU A 152 -11.75 6.54 9.27
CA LEU A 152 -12.34 7.10 10.49
C LEU A 152 -11.40 8.09 11.18
N ILE A 153 -10.10 7.80 11.23
CA ILE A 153 -9.09 8.70 11.84
C ILE A 153 -8.44 9.65 10.82
N LYS A 154 -8.99 9.73 9.61
CA LYS A 154 -8.40 10.48 8.50
C LYS A 154 -8.15 11.95 8.84
N TYR A 155 -9.06 12.57 9.58
CA TYR A 155 -8.92 13.95 10.02
C TYR A 155 -7.63 14.14 10.85
N TYR A 156 -7.41 13.27 11.80
CA TYR A 156 -6.18 13.26 12.60
C TYR A 156 -4.93 13.06 11.75
N LEU A 157 -4.94 12.10 10.83
CA LEU A 157 -3.79 11.83 9.95
C LEU A 157 -3.47 13.03 9.05
N LEU A 158 -4.50 13.74 8.58
CA LEU A 158 -4.34 14.96 7.78
C LEU A 158 -3.74 16.12 8.62
N GLU A 159 -4.23 16.36 9.84
CA GLU A 159 -3.66 17.36 10.74
C GLU A 159 -2.23 17.01 11.15
N TYR A 160 -1.98 15.73 11.46
CA TYR A 160 -0.64 15.21 11.76
C TYR A 160 0.33 15.46 10.62
N THR A 161 -0.09 15.16 9.39
CA THR A 161 0.72 15.38 8.19
C THR A 161 0.95 16.85 7.89
N GLN A 162 -0.10 17.69 8.02
CA GLN A 162 0.02 19.13 7.83
C GLN A 162 0.99 19.76 8.83
N THR A 163 0.91 19.38 10.11
CA THR A 163 1.82 19.87 11.16
C THR A 163 3.27 19.51 10.84
N PHE A 164 3.53 18.30 10.36
CA PHE A 164 4.85 17.91 9.88
C PHE A 164 5.29 18.76 8.69
N ALA A 165 4.41 18.90 7.70
CA ALA A 165 4.73 19.62 6.47
C ALA A 165 5.03 21.11 6.73
N GLU A 166 4.27 21.76 7.60
CA GLU A 166 4.48 23.15 7.98
C GLU A 166 5.81 23.36 8.73
N LYS A 167 6.27 22.36 9.46
CA LYS A 167 7.51 22.45 10.25
C LYS A 167 8.77 22.12 9.46
N TYR A 168 8.70 21.15 8.55
CA TYR A 168 9.89 20.53 7.96
C TYR A 168 9.99 20.66 6.44
N LEU A 169 8.91 21.02 5.73
CA LEU A 169 8.91 21.09 4.27
C LEU A 169 8.93 22.53 3.77
N LEU A 170 9.52 22.69 2.59
CA LEU A 170 9.50 23.96 1.88
C LEU A 170 8.10 24.25 1.30
N PRO A 171 7.71 25.53 1.12
CA PRO A 171 6.42 25.90 0.56
C PRO A 171 6.09 25.24 -0.79
N GLU A 172 7.06 25.10 -1.67
CA GLU A 172 6.94 24.49 -3.00
C GLU A 172 6.74 22.98 -2.98
N GLN A 173 7.07 22.31 -1.87
CA GLN A 173 6.87 20.88 -1.67
C GLN A 173 5.47 20.54 -1.18
N THR A 174 4.67 21.55 -0.87
CA THR A 174 3.35 21.41 -0.30
C THR A 174 2.28 22.05 -1.17
N LYS A 175 1.04 21.53 -1.07
CA LYS A 175 -0.11 22.12 -1.76
C LYS A 175 -1.33 22.12 -0.85
N THR A 176 -2.13 23.18 -0.91
CA THR A 176 -3.43 23.21 -0.24
C THR A 176 -4.43 22.40 -1.06
N ILE A 177 -4.93 21.32 -0.48
CA ILE A 177 -5.86 20.37 -1.10
C ILE A 177 -7.15 20.37 -0.30
N ASN A 178 -8.28 20.52 -0.99
CA ASN A 178 -9.59 20.30 -0.37
C ASN A 178 -9.89 18.81 -0.34
N VAL A 179 -9.58 18.16 0.80
CA VAL A 179 -9.71 16.72 0.95
C VAL A 179 -11.18 16.34 1.14
N ALA A 180 -11.73 15.59 0.20
CA ALA A 180 -13.08 15.06 0.30
C ALA A 180 -13.19 14.05 1.45
N LYS A 181 -14.34 14.00 2.13
CA LYS A 181 -14.57 13.10 3.27
C LYS A 181 -13.47 13.18 4.33
N ALA A 182 -13.11 14.41 4.72
CA ALA A 182 -12.06 14.65 5.71
C ALA A 182 -12.51 14.33 7.13
N PHE A 183 -13.75 14.64 7.48
CA PHE A 183 -14.34 14.35 8.80
C PHE A 183 -15.85 14.11 8.68
N PHE A 184 -16.42 13.42 9.67
CA PHE A 184 -17.86 13.18 9.73
C PHE A 184 -18.56 14.25 10.58
N ASP A 185 -19.59 14.86 10.04
CA ASP A 185 -20.44 15.83 10.75
C ASP A 185 -21.71 15.12 11.21
N TYR A 186 -21.84 14.87 12.51
CA TYR A 186 -22.98 14.19 13.12
C TYR A 186 -24.29 14.98 13.03
N LYS A 187 -24.22 16.31 12.92
CA LYS A 187 -25.40 17.16 12.79
C LYS A 187 -26.03 17.02 11.40
N PHE A 188 -25.20 16.96 10.37
CA PHE A 188 -25.63 16.80 8.98
C PHE A 188 -25.60 15.33 8.52
N GLU A 189 -25.12 14.43 9.36
CA GLU A 189 -25.00 12.98 9.12
C GLU A 189 -24.25 12.65 7.82
N LYS A 190 -23.19 13.40 7.55
CA LYS A 190 -22.40 13.24 6.32
C LYS A 190 -20.93 13.56 6.49
N TRP A 191 -20.14 12.99 5.61
CA TRP A 191 -18.72 13.30 5.48
C TRP A 191 -18.53 14.67 4.81
N MET A 192 -17.72 15.52 5.43
CA MET A 192 -17.46 16.88 5.01
C MET A 192 -16.04 17.02 4.47
N PRO A 193 -15.84 17.85 3.43
CA PRO A 193 -14.51 18.22 2.96
C PRO A 193 -13.88 19.28 3.87
N LYS A 194 -12.54 19.30 3.90
CA LYS A 194 -11.77 20.37 4.56
C LYS A 194 -10.44 20.59 3.80
N PRO A 195 -9.98 21.85 3.67
CA PRO A 195 -8.67 22.13 3.09
C PRO A 195 -7.56 21.84 4.09
N PHE A 196 -6.47 21.23 3.58
CA PHE A 196 -5.22 20.96 4.29
C PHE A 196 -4.03 21.30 3.42
N ARG A 197 -2.94 21.79 4.01
CA ARG A 197 -1.67 21.97 3.34
C ARG A 197 -0.80 20.72 3.51
N LEU A 198 -0.68 19.94 2.44
CA LEU A 198 -0.10 18.59 2.49
C LEU A 198 1.11 18.47 1.56
N PRO A 199 2.05 17.55 1.86
CA PRO A 199 3.11 17.17 0.94
C PRO A 199 2.49 16.69 -0.38
N PHE A 200 3.07 17.09 -1.51
CA PHE A 200 2.51 16.83 -2.83
C PHE A 200 3.49 16.06 -3.70
N TYR A 201 3.06 14.89 -4.20
CA TYR A 201 3.86 14.00 -5.01
C TYR A 201 3.04 13.38 -6.12
N ASN A 202 3.56 13.35 -7.34
CA ASN A 202 2.96 12.66 -8.49
C ASN A 202 1.46 12.96 -8.70
N ASN A 203 1.09 14.25 -8.67
CA ASN A 203 -0.27 14.76 -8.82
C ASN A 203 -1.27 14.34 -7.71
N ASP A 204 -0.78 13.85 -6.59
CA ASP A 204 -1.60 13.55 -5.41
C ASP A 204 -0.89 14.03 -4.13
N TYR A 205 -1.62 14.08 -3.03
CA TYR A 205 -1.04 14.41 -1.73
C TYR A 205 -0.59 13.15 -1.00
N ILE A 206 0.24 13.34 0.02
CA ILE A 206 0.72 12.27 0.89
C ILE A 206 0.10 12.43 2.27
N ILE A 207 -0.20 11.31 2.91
CA ILE A 207 -0.59 11.20 4.32
C ILE A 207 0.50 10.43 5.08
N LEU A 208 1.09 11.05 6.09
CA LEU A 208 1.99 10.39 7.03
C LEU A 208 1.19 9.67 8.10
N THR A 209 1.67 8.49 8.48
CA THR A 209 1.05 7.67 9.53
C THR A 209 2.04 7.50 10.69
N PRO A 210 1.60 7.69 11.95
CA PRO A 210 2.43 7.39 13.10
C PRO A 210 2.85 5.91 13.14
N VAL A 211 4.12 5.66 13.47
CA VAL A 211 4.68 4.29 13.58
C VAL A 211 3.91 3.46 14.61
N ASP A 212 3.47 4.09 15.70
CA ASP A 212 2.77 3.44 16.81
C ASP A 212 1.42 2.81 16.44
N LEU A 213 0.86 3.16 15.28
CA LEU A 213 -0.43 2.65 14.81
C LEU A 213 -0.28 1.51 13.80
N LEU A 214 0.96 1.14 13.44
CA LEU A 214 1.23 0.21 12.34
C LEU A 214 1.52 -1.19 12.85
N THR A 215 1.07 -2.19 12.11
CA THR A 215 1.42 -3.60 12.25
C THR A 215 1.73 -4.23 10.89
N LYS A 216 2.50 -5.31 10.86
CA LYS A 216 2.89 -6.04 9.63
C LYS A 216 1.95 -7.19 9.29
N ASP A 217 1.64 -7.97 10.31
CA ASP A 217 0.90 -9.22 10.16
C ASP A 217 -0.62 -9.00 10.31
N ASP A 218 -1.34 -9.95 10.86
CA ASP A 218 -2.74 -9.77 11.21
C ASP A 218 -2.88 -8.74 12.35
N ASN A 219 -4.03 -8.07 12.40
CA ASN A 219 -4.40 -7.24 13.53
C ASN A 219 -4.34 -8.07 14.82
N TRP A 220 -4.14 -7.41 15.95
CA TRP A 220 -4.08 -8.10 17.25
C TRP A 220 -5.34 -8.92 17.55
N ILE A 221 -6.49 -8.40 17.18
CA ILE A 221 -7.78 -9.12 17.17
C ILE A 221 -8.04 -9.57 15.72
N ASN A 222 -8.01 -10.88 15.45
CA ASN A 222 -8.18 -11.43 14.12
C ASN A 222 -8.80 -12.85 14.13
N SER A 223 -9.39 -13.26 13.00
CA SER A 223 -10.09 -14.53 12.86
C SER A 223 -9.15 -15.75 12.96
N ASN A 224 -7.92 -15.65 12.43
CA ASN A 224 -6.97 -16.77 12.46
C ASN A 224 -6.59 -17.16 13.89
N ASP A 225 -6.38 -16.15 14.74
CA ASP A 225 -6.05 -16.35 16.15
C ASP A 225 -7.27 -16.85 16.93
N LEU A 226 -8.45 -16.30 16.66
CA LEU A 226 -9.72 -16.78 17.23
C LEU A 226 -9.93 -18.27 16.92
N GLU A 227 -9.81 -18.67 15.66
CA GLU A 227 -9.97 -20.06 15.22
C GLU A 227 -8.90 -20.98 15.83
N GLY A 228 -7.64 -20.53 15.83
CA GLY A 228 -6.52 -21.28 16.39
C GLY A 228 -6.60 -21.52 17.89
N ASN A 229 -7.21 -20.60 18.63
CA ASN A 229 -7.33 -20.61 20.09
C ASN A 229 -8.75 -20.89 20.60
N PHE A 230 -9.68 -21.28 19.74
CA PHE A 230 -11.11 -21.38 20.06
C PHE A 230 -11.40 -22.22 21.31
N ALA A 231 -10.77 -23.39 21.44
CA ALA A 231 -10.92 -24.23 22.62
C ALA A 231 -10.46 -23.56 23.93
N GLY A 232 -9.35 -22.80 23.86
CA GLY A 232 -8.85 -22.00 25.00
C GLY A 232 -9.81 -20.86 25.38
N ILE A 233 -10.38 -20.21 24.37
CA ILE A 233 -11.38 -19.15 24.55
C ILE A 233 -12.62 -19.71 25.25
N CYS A 234 -13.15 -20.85 24.76
CA CYS A 234 -14.26 -21.52 25.40
C CYS A 234 -13.95 -21.86 26.87
N SER A 235 -12.74 -22.29 27.16
CA SER A 235 -12.31 -22.62 28.53
C SER A 235 -12.21 -21.38 29.44
N SER A 236 -12.12 -20.17 28.92
CA SER A 236 -12.09 -18.93 29.68
C SER A 236 -13.47 -18.38 30.06
N ILE A 237 -14.54 -19.04 29.63
CA ILE A 237 -15.90 -18.66 29.97
C ILE A 237 -16.20 -19.04 31.41
N ASP A 238 -16.49 -18.06 32.26
CA ASP A 238 -16.70 -18.26 33.69
C ASP A 238 -17.95 -19.10 34.01
N ASN A 239 -18.99 -19.03 33.18
CA ASN A 239 -20.23 -19.80 33.34
C ASN A 239 -20.07 -21.22 32.81
N ASP A 240 -20.07 -22.22 33.71
CA ASP A 240 -19.86 -23.62 33.41
C ASP A 240 -20.94 -24.21 32.46
N GLN A 241 -22.19 -23.81 32.64
CA GLN A 241 -23.28 -24.27 31.78
C GLN A 241 -23.11 -23.74 30.36
N LEU A 242 -22.91 -22.43 30.21
CA LEU A 242 -22.69 -21.77 28.91
C LEU A 242 -21.46 -22.36 28.21
N ARG A 243 -20.36 -22.53 28.94
CA ARG A 243 -19.13 -23.16 28.43
C ARG A 243 -19.41 -24.59 27.89
N SER A 244 -20.18 -25.38 28.62
CA SER A 244 -20.53 -26.75 28.23
C SER A 244 -21.44 -26.77 26.98
N GLU A 245 -22.43 -25.88 26.93
CA GLU A 245 -23.32 -25.73 25.77
C GLU A 245 -22.56 -25.34 24.51
N ILE A 246 -21.69 -24.32 24.61
CA ILE A 246 -20.85 -23.86 23.48
C ILE A 246 -19.92 -24.99 23.00
N HIS A 247 -19.24 -25.67 23.91
CA HIS A 247 -18.34 -26.75 23.56
C HIS A 247 -19.08 -27.92 22.89
N SER A 248 -20.24 -28.27 23.39
CA SER A 248 -21.08 -29.33 22.83
C SER A 248 -21.60 -28.94 21.43
N TYR A 249 -22.04 -27.71 21.25
CA TYR A 249 -22.50 -27.21 19.96
C TYR A 249 -21.32 -27.18 18.95
N PHE A 250 -20.20 -26.59 19.30
CA PHE A 250 -19.01 -26.56 18.43
C PHE A 250 -18.59 -27.97 18.00
N SER A 251 -18.56 -28.93 18.95
CA SER A 251 -18.21 -30.32 18.65
C SER A 251 -19.22 -30.97 17.69
N SER A 252 -20.50 -30.60 17.76
CA SER A 252 -21.53 -31.11 16.85
C SER A 252 -21.43 -30.55 15.43
N GLN A 253 -20.80 -29.38 15.25
CA GLN A 253 -20.58 -28.77 13.92
C GLN A 253 -19.34 -29.33 13.23
N LEU A 254 -18.44 -30.02 13.95
CA LEU A 254 -17.30 -30.69 13.34
C LEU A 254 -17.74 -31.97 12.63
N PRO A 255 -17.05 -32.38 11.55
CA PRO A 255 -17.33 -33.65 10.89
C PRO A 255 -17.15 -34.81 11.85
N ALA A 256 -17.99 -35.85 11.68
CA ALA A 256 -17.86 -37.09 12.48
C ALA A 256 -16.44 -37.67 12.36
N PRO A 257 -15.87 -38.17 13.46
CA PRO A 257 -14.53 -38.75 13.45
C PRO A 257 -14.39 -39.89 12.43
N GLU A 258 -13.59 -39.70 11.42
CA GLU A 258 -13.27 -40.73 10.41
C GLU A 258 -11.96 -41.40 10.76
N ILE A 259 -11.97 -42.76 10.83
CA ILE A 259 -10.75 -43.54 11.07
C ILE A 259 -10.09 -43.84 9.72
N ILE A 260 -8.88 -43.32 9.53
CA ILE A 260 -8.04 -43.56 8.35
C ILE A 260 -6.88 -44.51 8.68
N GLY A 261 -6.45 -45.28 7.69
CA GLY A 261 -5.37 -46.26 7.84
C GLY A 261 -5.85 -47.67 8.13
N ARG A 262 -4.93 -48.66 8.07
CA ARG A 262 -5.21 -50.09 8.29
C ARG A 262 -4.29 -50.66 9.40
N GLY A 263 -4.80 -51.62 10.16
CA GLY A 263 -4.04 -52.30 11.22
C GLY A 263 -3.58 -51.32 12.33
N ASN A 264 -2.33 -51.42 12.75
CA ASN A 264 -1.73 -50.61 13.82
C ASN A 264 -1.51 -49.12 13.42
N ASN A 265 -1.74 -48.73 12.14
CA ASN A 265 -1.61 -47.38 11.64
C ASN A 265 -2.95 -46.64 11.58
N ARG A 266 -3.95 -47.08 12.29
CA ARG A 266 -5.23 -46.40 12.41
C ARG A 266 -5.06 -45.06 13.14
N LYS A 267 -5.50 -43.95 12.50
CA LYS A 267 -5.50 -42.61 13.10
C LYS A 267 -6.87 -41.96 12.84
N VAL A 268 -7.32 -41.18 13.79
CA VAL A 268 -8.48 -40.32 13.58
C VAL A 268 -8.06 -39.17 12.66
N LYS A 269 -8.77 -39.01 11.58
CA LYS A 269 -8.59 -37.85 10.66
C LYS A 269 -8.94 -36.57 11.40
N LYS A 270 -8.01 -35.65 11.46
CA LYS A 270 -8.28 -34.31 12.03
C LYS A 270 -9.15 -33.52 11.06
N PRO A 271 -10.09 -32.71 11.57
CA PRO A 271 -10.79 -31.75 10.74
C PRO A 271 -9.84 -30.85 9.96
N THR A 272 -10.22 -30.49 8.76
CA THR A 272 -9.48 -29.49 7.94
C THR A 272 -9.67 -28.10 8.53
N LYS A 273 -8.79 -27.17 8.17
CA LYS A 273 -8.92 -25.76 8.60
C LYS A 273 -10.27 -25.16 8.19
N SER A 274 -10.76 -25.49 6.98
CA SER A 274 -12.05 -24.99 6.48
C SER A 274 -13.23 -25.53 7.31
N GLU A 275 -13.19 -26.79 7.70
CA GLU A 275 -14.25 -27.40 8.54
C GLU A 275 -14.24 -26.81 9.96
N VAL A 276 -13.05 -26.53 10.52
CA VAL A 276 -12.94 -25.84 11.82
C VAL A 276 -13.43 -24.42 11.73
N SER A 277 -13.05 -23.67 10.69
CA SER A 277 -13.50 -22.29 10.46
C SER A 277 -15.01 -22.19 10.33
N GLU A 278 -15.63 -23.13 9.58
CA GLU A 278 -17.09 -23.18 9.46
C GLU A 278 -17.76 -23.51 10.81
N ALA A 279 -17.25 -24.47 11.55
CA ALA A 279 -17.78 -24.83 12.87
C ALA A 279 -17.67 -23.65 13.87
N VAL A 280 -16.55 -22.92 13.87
CA VAL A 280 -16.36 -21.70 14.67
C VAL A 280 -17.37 -20.64 14.25
N SER A 281 -17.53 -20.38 12.95
CA SER A 281 -18.46 -19.40 12.41
C SER A 281 -19.90 -19.70 12.81
N GLN A 282 -20.34 -20.97 12.70
CA GLN A 282 -21.68 -21.40 13.13
C GLN A 282 -21.89 -21.21 14.63
N THR A 283 -20.84 -21.51 15.42
CA THR A 283 -20.90 -21.38 16.87
C THR A 283 -21.00 -19.91 17.30
N ILE A 284 -20.22 -19.02 16.68
CA ILE A 284 -20.30 -17.57 16.95
C ILE A 284 -21.66 -16.98 16.58
N ARG A 285 -22.29 -17.44 15.50
CA ARG A 285 -23.62 -16.97 15.12
C ARG A 285 -24.67 -17.30 16.17
N LEU A 286 -24.56 -18.45 16.82
CA LEU A 286 -25.49 -18.87 17.88
C LEU A 286 -25.14 -18.28 19.25
N TYR A 287 -23.83 -18.13 19.52
CA TYR A 287 -23.30 -17.65 20.80
C TYR A 287 -22.34 -16.45 20.57
N PRO A 288 -22.85 -15.28 20.15
CA PRO A 288 -21.99 -14.13 19.79
C PRO A 288 -21.11 -13.61 20.95
N ASP A 289 -21.49 -13.84 22.20
CA ASP A 289 -20.72 -13.46 23.38
C ASP A 289 -19.33 -14.09 23.46
N ILE A 290 -19.08 -15.17 22.74
CA ILE A 290 -17.73 -15.77 22.61
C ILE A 290 -16.72 -14.71 22.13
N LEU A 291 -17.14 -13.83 21.23
CA LEU A 291 -16.28 -12.75 20.74
C LEU A 291 -15.81 -11.83 21.87
N ASN A 292 -16.66 -11.57 22.85
CA ASN A 292 -16.33 -10.73 23.99
C ASN A 292 -15.30 -11.42 24.91
N TYR A 293 -15.42 -12.72 25.15
CA TYR A 293 -14.39 -13.47 25.91
C TYR A 293 -13.05 -13.49 25.19
N TYR A 294 -13.04 -13.69 23.87
CA TYR A 294 -11.83 -13.58 23.06
C TYR A 294 -11.19 -12.18 23.16
N ILE A 295 -11.98 -11.14 22.98
CA ILE A 295 -11.50 -9.75 23.06
C ILE A 295 -10.97 -9.43 24.46
N LYS A 296 -11.63 -9.88 25.54
CA LYS A 296 -11.16 -9.74 26.91
C LYS A 296 -9.75 -10.31 27.11
N LEU A 297 -9.47 -11.49 26.53
CA LEU A 297 -8.13 -12.08 26.55
C LEU A 297 -7.11 -11.19 25.81
N LYS A 298 -7.50 -10.60 24.69
CA LYS A 298 -6.65 -9.68 23.93
C LYS A 298 -6.39 -8.36 24.66
N GLU A 299 -7.40 -7.79 25.31
CA GLU A 299 -7.28 -6.57 26.13
C GLU A 299 -6.29 -6.76 27.29
N GLY A 300 -6.28 -7.94 27.90
CA GLY A 300 -5.34 -8.29 28.97
C GLY A 300 -3.87 -8.27 28.53
N ASN A 301 -3.60 -8.40 27.25
CA ASN A 301 -2.26 -8.51 26.67
C ASN A 301 -1.87 -7.28 25.80
N LYS A 302 -2.44 -6.10 26.05
CA LYS A 302 -2.23 -4.89 25.23
C LYS A 302 -0.77 -4.44 25.09
N LEU A 303 0.04 -4.57 26.15
CA LEU A 303 1.47 -4.25 26.09
C LEU A 303 2.23 -5.18 25.16
N GLN A 304 1.85 -6.45 25.10
CA GLN A 304 2.41 -7.41 24.17
C GLN A 304 2.04 -7.03 22.73
N ALA A 305 0.81 -6.57 22.48
CA ALA A 305 0.38 -6.08 21.18
C ALA A 305 1.26 -4.92 20.69
N GLN A 306 1.47 -3.91 21.52
CA GLN A 306 2.29 -2.75 21.21
C GLN A 306 3.75 -3.14 20.92
N ASN A 307 4.35 -3.97 21.78
CA ASN A 307 5.74 -4.40 21.61
C ASN A 307 5.92 -5.25 20.35
N LEU A 308 5.00 -6.19 20.09
CA LEU A 308 5.05 -7.04 18.91
C LEU A 308 4.87 -6.22 17.64
N SER A 309 3.92 -5.30 17.63
CA SER A 309 3.68 -4.41 16.51
C SER A 309 4.92 -3.57 16.18
N HIS A 310 5.50 -2.91 17.19
CA HIS A 310 6.73 -2.13 17.01
C HIS A 310 7.88 -2.97 16.46
N GLN A 311 8.11 -4.18 17.01
CA GLN A 311 9.13 -5.10 16.50
C GLN A 311 8.88 -5.47 15.04
N LYS A 312 7.64 -5.76 14.67
CA LYS A 312 7.27 -6.13 13.29
C LYS A 312 7.46 -4.99 12.29
N VAL A 313 7.19 -3.75 12.68
CA VAL A 313 7.46 -2.57 11.86
C VAL A 313 8.96 -2.41 11.64
N LEU A 314 9.78 -2.56 12.69
CA LEU A 314 11.24 -2.52 12.57
C LEU A 314 11.77 -3.63 11.63
N GLU A 315 11.25 -4.85 11.73
CA GLU A 315 11.60 -5.95 10.80
C GLU A 315 11.33 -5.59 9.32
N VAL A 316 10.21 -4.90 9.03
CA VAL A 316 9.91 -4.44 7.66
C VAL A 316 10.95 -3.41 7.20
N ILE A 317 11.27 -2.44 8.05
CA ILE A 317 12.26 -1.41 7.73
C ILE A 317 13.64 -2.04 7.51
N GLU A 318 14.08 -2.93 8.39
CA GLU A 318 15.39 -3.58 8.31
C GLU A 318 15.51 -4.50 7.08
N LEU A 319 14.49 -5.34 6.82
CA LEU A 319 14.46 -6.19 5.64
C LEU A 319 14.57 -5.34 4.36
N PHE A 320 13.86 -4.24 4.36
CA PHE A 320 13.84 -3.33 3.24
C PHE A 320 15.19 -2.63 3.04
N ARG A 321 15.79 -2.07 4.12
CA ARG A 321 17.12 -1.47 4.11
C ARG A 321 18.20 -2.48 3.68
N SER A 322 18.12 -3.71 4.18
CA SER A 322 19.03 -4.80 3.82
C SER A 322 19.01 -5.11 2.33
N ASN A 323 17.81 -5.29 1.76
CA ASN A 323 17.64 -5.59 0.33
C ASN A 323 18.20 -4.48 -0.56
N VAL A 324 17.95 -3.21 -0.20
CA VAL A 324 18.47 -2.06 -0.93
C VAL A 324 19.98 -1.95 -0.80
N THR A 325 20.53 -2.14 0.40
CA THR A 325 21.97 -2.11 0.66
C THR A 325 22.69 -3.21 -0.11
N GLU A 326 22.15 -4.42 -0.14
CA GLU A 326 22.69 -5.52 -0.91
C GLU A 326 22.67 -5.24 -2.41
N LEU A 327 21.59 -4.68 -2.93
CA LEU A 327 21.49 -4.26 -4.33
C LEU A 327 22.55 -3.21 -4.66
N ILE A 328 22.69 -2.17 -3.84
CA ILE A 328 23.69 -1.13 -4.03
C ILE A 328 25.11 -1.73 -3.96
N ALA A 329 25.40 -2.59 -2.98
CA ALA A 329 26.70 -3.26 -2.85
C ALA A 329 27.01 -4.10 -4.09
N ASN A 330 26.04 -4.84 -4.61
CA ASN A 330 26.20 -5.60 -5.85
C ASN A 330 26.46 -4.70 -7.06
N LEU A 331 25.76 -3.56 -7.18
CA LEU A 331 25.97 -2.59 -8.25
C LEU A 331 27.38 -1.93 -8.16
N VAL A 332 27.80 -1.57 -6.94
CA VAL A 332 29.11 -0.93 -6.70
C VAL A 332 30.28 -1.91 -6.92
N HIS A 333 30.16 -3.14 -6.40
CA HIS A 333 31.31 -4.06 -6.35
C HIS A 333 31.38 -5.03 -7.53
N ARG A 334 30.24 -5.36 -8.16
CA ARG A 334 30.18 -6.37 -9.23
C ARG A 334 30.00 -5.79 -10.62
N THR A 335 29.79 -4.46 -10.74
CA THR A 335 29.62 -3.79 -12.03
C THR A 335 30.46 -2.53 -12.11
N ASP A 336 30.70 -2.06 -13.34
CA ASP A 336 31.35 -0.75 -13.58
C ASP A 336 30.34 0.41 -13.49
N PHE A 337 29.13 0.14 -13.00
CA PHE A 337 27.99 1.05 -13.00
C PHE A 337 28.26 2.37 -12.27
N TYR A 338 28.96 2.32 -11.13
CA TYR A 338 29.36 3.50 -10.36
C TYR A 338 30.81 3.93 -10.55
N LYS A 339 31.58 3.30 -11.47
CA LYS A 339 32.92 3.75 -11.77
C LYS A 339 32.90 5.11 -12.47
N ILE A 340 33.54 6.09 -11.84
CA ILE A 340 33.63 7.46 -12.34
C ILE A 340 34.61 7.47 -13.51
N ASN A 341 34.12 7.33 -14.73
CA ASN A 341 34.87 7.72 -15.91
C ASN A 341 34.56 9.19 -16.21
N SER A 342 35.56 9.94 -16.68
CA SER A 342 35.43 11.36 -17.04
C SER A 342 34.63 11.58 -18.34
N GLU A 343 33.64 10.78 -18.57
CA GLU A 343 32.81 10.78 -19.77
C GLU A 343 31.77 11.92 -19.77
N SER A 344 31.21 12.22 -20.93
CA SER A 344 30.18 13.25 -21.03
C SER A 344 28.88 12.83 -20.34
N SER A 345 28.05 13.81 -19.98
CA SER A 345 26.71 13.56 -19.43
C SER A 345 25.86 12.67 -20.34
N TYR A 346 26.07 12.75 -21.66
CA TYR A 346 25.39 11.90 -22.66
C TYR A 346 25.81 10.43 -22.52
N THR A 347 27.12 10.17 -22.52
CA THR A 347 27.63 8.79 -22.42
C THR A 347 27.25 8.15 -21.10
N GLU A 348 27.31 8.90 -20.01
CA GLU A 348 26.90 8.41 -18.71
C GLU A 348 25.39 8.14 -18.66
N SER A 349 24.57 9.04 -19.18
CA SER A 349 23.11 8.83 -19.27
C SER A 349 22.76 7.60 -20.11
N MET A 350 23.43 7.41 -21.23
CA MET A 350 23.24 6.26 -22.12
C MET A 350 23.59 4.95 -21.41
N LYS A 351 24.73 4.88 -20.69
CA LYS A 351 25.11 3.70 -19.92
C LYS A 351 24.06 3.33 -18.88
N ARG A 352 23.52 4.31 -18.17
CA ARG A 352 22.48 4.08 -17.16
C ARG A 352 21.14 3.65 -17.74
N ILE A 353 20.80 4.19 -18.91
CA ILE A 353 19.61 3.75 -19.64
C ILE A 353 19.79 2.31 -20.15
N MET A 354 20.96 1.98 -20.70
CA MET A 354 21.23 0.62 -21.18
C MET A 354 21.26 -0.40 -20.04
N PHE A 355 21.78 -0.03 -18.88
CA PHE A 355 21.68 -0.86 -17.68
C PHE A 355 20.22 -1.05 -17.24
N MET A 356 19.44 0.03 -17.17
CA MET A 356 18.01 -0.06 -16.85
C MET A 356 17.28 -0.97 -17.84
N LYS A 357 17.61 -0.85 -19.13
CA LYS A 357 17.06 -1.73 -20.19
C LYS A 357 17.39 -3.20 -19.90
N ASP A 358 18.65 -3.52 -19.60
CA ASP A 358 19.07 -4.90 -19.27
C ASP A 358 18.33 -5.44 -18.05
N VAL A 359 18.17 -4.62 -17.01
CA VAL A 359 17.42 -5.01 -15.81
C VAL A 359 15.96 -5.30 -16.13
N ILE A 360 15.31 -4.44 -16.93
CA ILE A 360 13.91 -4.62 -17.30
C ILE A 360 13.71 -5.83 -18.21
N GLU A 361 14.56 -5.99 -19.24
CA GLU A 361 14.40 -7.02 -20.24
C GLU A 361 14.90 -8.39 -19.80
N ASN A 362 15.99 -8.46 -19.04
CA ASN A 362 16.75 -9.70 -18.80
C ASN A 362 16.87 -10.09 -17.31
N LYS A 363 16.50 -9.23 -16.36
CA LYS A 363 16.69 -9.44 -14.91
C LYS A 363 15.39 -9.31 -14.12
N ASP A 364 14.27 -9.69 -14.72
CA ASP A 364 12.94 -9.64 -14.11
C ASP A 364 12.43 -8.24 -13.71
N GLY A 365 13.14 -7.17 -14.06
CA GLY A 365 12.73 -5.80 -13.75
C GLY A 365 11.40 -5.38 -14.37
N TYR A 366 10.97 -6.06 -15.46
CA TYR A 366 9.63 -5.84 -16.05
C TYR A 366 8.50 -6.05 -15.04
N ARG A 367 8.67 -6.90 -14.02
CA ARG A 367 7.66 -7.18 -12.98
C ARG A 367 7.23 -5.93 -12.22
N LEU A 368 8.10 -4.92 -12.12
CA LEU A 368 7.80 -3.64 -11.48
C LEU A 368 6.69 -2.86 -12.21
N PHE A 369 6.41 -3.21 -13.46
CA PHE A 369 5.38 -2.56 -14.29
C PHE A 369 4.08 -3.36 -14.38
N TYR A 370 3.88 -4.38 -13.52
CA TYR A 370 2.66 -5.18 -13.53
C TYR A 370 2.02 -5.26 -12.15
N HIS A 371 0.69 -5.12 -12.13
CA HIS A 371 -0.13 -5.41 -10.96
C HIS A 371 -1.15 -6.50 -11.32
N LYS A 372 -1.11 -7.64 -10.64
CA LYS A 372 -2.00 -8.79 -10.91
C LYS A 372 -2.04 -9.19 -12.40
N GLY A 373 -0.90 -9.15 -13.07
CA GLY A 373 -0.77 -9.47 -14.49
C GLY A 373 -1.21 -8.36 -15.46
N ILE A 374 -1.68 -7.22 -14.97
CA ILE A 374 -2.09 -6.06 -15.77
C ILE A 374 -0.93 -5.05 -15.82
N PRO A 375 -0.51 -4.58 -17.02
CA PRO A 375 0.57 -3.61 -17.12
C PRO A 375 0.17 -2.25 -16.52
N LEU A 376 1.06 -1.71 -15.68
CA LEU A 376 0.96 -0.36 -15.13
C LEU A 376 1.61 0.62 -16.12
N LYS A 377 0.78 1.29 -16.90
CA LYS A 377 1.24 2.17 -17.98
C LYS A 377 1.40 3.61 -17.48
N ARG A 378 2.38 3.86 -16.59
CA ARG A 378 2.69 5.20 -16.08
C ARG A 378 4.15 5.57 -16.35
N GLU A 379 4.38 6.67 -17.04
CA GLU A 379 5.73 7.21 -17.34
C GLU A 379 6.51 7.52 -16.07
N ALA A 380 5.81 7.96 -15.02
CA ALA A 380 6.42 8.28 -13.73
C ALA A 380 7.14 7.09 -13.06
N ASP A 381 6.64 5.86 -13.23
CA ASP A 381 7.26 4.68 -12.63
C ASP A 381 8.63 4.38 -13.28
N VAL A 382 8.72 4.59 -14.60
CA VAL A 382 9.99 4.48 -15.34
C VAL A 382 10.99 5.52 -14.89
N GLN A 383 10.55 6.75 -14.72
CA GLN A 383 11.37 7.87 -14.26
C GLN A 383 11.98 7.60 -12.89
N VAL A 384 11.20 7.01 -11.98
CA VAL A 384 11.68 6.65 -10.65
C VAL A 384 12.80 5.61 -10.72
N ILE A 385 12.60 4.54 -11.51
CA ILE A 385 13.63 3.49 -11.68
C ILE A 385 14.92 4.10 -12.27
N TYR A 386 14.78 4.97 -13.25
CA TYR A 386 15.95 5.66 -13.83
C TYR A 386 16.68 6.50 -12.79
N ARG A 387 15.99 7.24 -11.94
CA ARG A 387 16.60 8.02 -10.86
C ARG A 387 17.44 7.17 -9.90
N LEU A 388 16.98 5.95 -9.58
CA LEU A 388 17.76 5.03 -8.73
C LEU A 388 19.14 4.71 -9.33
N THR A 389 19.27 4.70 -10.66
CA THR A 389 20.54 4.44 -11.31
C THR A 389 21.58 5.54 -11.10
N TRP A 390 21.19 6.71 -10.59
CA TRP A 390 22.06 7.87 -10.40
C TRP A 390 22.57 8.05 -8.98
N TYR A 391 22.40 7.06 -8.13
CA TYR A 391 22.96 7.10 -6.78
C TYR A 391 24.49 7.28 -6.85
N SER A 392 25.02 8.20 -6.02
CA SER A 392 26.47 8.50 -5.92
C SER A 392 27.13 8.90 -7.24
N SER A 393 26.43 9.63 -8.09
CA SER A 393 26.92 10.14 -9.37
C SER A 393 27.62 11.51 -9.20
N PRO A 394 28.72 11.78 -9.95
CA PRO A 394 29.30 13.10 -10.02
C PRO A 394 28.58 14.09 -10.92
N TYR A 395 27.47 13.62 -11.53
CA TYR A 395 26.58 14.42 -12.37
C TYR A 395 25.41 14.88 -11.55
N ASP A 396 24.95 16.10 -11.83
CA ASP A 396 23.72 16.63 -11.27
C ASP A 396 22.53 16.17 -12.11
N LEU A 397 21.55 15.49 -11.48
CA LEU A 397 20.34 15.01 -12.14
C LEU A 397 19.14 15.77 -11.66
N ASN A 398 18.66 16.70 -12.46
CA ASN A 398 17.51 17.54 -12.19
C ASN A 398 16.26 16.98 -12.88
N ARG A 399 15.15 16.87 -12.13
CA ARG A 399 13.83 16.44 -12.61
C ARG A 399 12.97 17.64 -13.00
N GLU A 400 12.15 17.45 -14.03
CA GLU A 400 11.15 18.45 -14.47
C GLU A 400 11.73 19.84 -14.72
N VAL A 401 12.89 19.89 -15.34
CA VAL A 401 13.57 21.16 -15.67
C VAL A 401 12.71 21.92 -16.68
N ASN A 402 12.03 22.97 -16.20
CA ASN A 402 11.17 23.84 -17.03
C ASN A 402 11.86 25.18 -17.31
N ASN A 403 12.35 25.34 -18.52
CA ASN A 403 12.93 26.59 -19.01
C ASN A 403 11.92 27.40 -19.85
N GLY A 404 10.64 27.39 -19.44
CA GLY A 404 9.60 28.22 -20.04
C GLY A 404 8.85 27.61 -21.23
N ARG A 405 9.13 26.34 -21.61
CA ARG A 405 8.49 25.65 -22.75
C ARG A 405 7.98 24.25 -22.42
N GLY A 406 7.76 23.97 -21.15
CA GLY A 406 7.34 22.67 -20.60
C GLY A 406 8.49 21.92 -19.90
N PRO A 407 8.20 21.03 -18.95
CA PRO A 407 9.21 20.27 -18.23
C PRO A 407 9.75 19.11 -19.09
N VAL A 408 11.06 18.91 -19.03
CA VAL A 408 11.73 17.66 -19.46
C VAL A 408 11.79 16.71 -18.29
N ASP A 409 11.65 15.42 -18.52
CA ASP A 409 11.63 14.45 -17.42
C ASP A 409 12.89 14.50 -16.56
N TYR A 410 14.08 14.52 -17.21
CA TYR A 410 15.37 14.70 -16.53
C TYR A 410 16.35 15.50 -17.37
N ALA A 411 17.23 16.23 -16.68
CA ALA A 411 18.43 16.82 -17.22
C ALA A 411 19.64 16.36 -16.40
N ALA A 412 20.53 15.59 -17.00
CA ALA A 412 21.82 15.24 -16.42
C ALA A 412 22.88 16.26 -16.85
N SER A 413 23.62 16.82 -15.88
CA SER A 413 24.63 17.83 -16.18
C SER A 413 25.92 17.64 -15.39
N LYS A 414 27.05 18.08 -16.00
CA LYS A 414 28.35 18.20 -15.35
C LYS A 414 28.91 19.58 -15.66
N GLY A 415 28.69 20.51 -14.72
CA GLY A 415 28.96 21.94 -14.95
C GLY A 415 27.96 22.57 -15.92
N SER A 416 28.28 23.76 -16.43
CA SER A 416 27.37 24.56 -17.27
C SER A 416 27.27 24.11 -18.72
N ASN A 417 28.33 23.46 -19.24
CA ASN A 417 28.50 23.20 -20.67
C ASN A 417 28.21 21.74 -21.10
N ASP A 418 28.04 20.84 -20.15
CA ASP A 418 27.74 19.43 -20.44
C ASP A 418 26.38 19.06 -19.84
N LYS A 419 25.34 19.10 -20.67
CA LYS A 419 23.97 18.81 -20.28
C LYS A 419 23.31 17.88 -21.29
N THR A 420 22.63 16.85 -20.81
CA THR A 420 21.87 15.89 -21.59
C THR A 420 20.43 15.83 -21.07
N LEU A 421 19.47 15.89 -21.98
CA LEU A 421 18.06 15.78 -21.68
C LEU A 421 17.61 14.34 -21.85
N ILE A 422 16.80 13.84 -20.93
CA ILE A 422 16.24 12.48 -20.99
C ILE A 422 14.73 12.56 -20.87
N GLU A 423 14.05 11.92 -21.81
CA GLU A 423 12.60 11.90 -21.92
C GLU A 423 12.11 10.45 -21.96
N PHE A 424 11.14 10.10 -21.09
CA PHE A 424 10.50 8.78 -21.03
C PHE A 424 9.11 8.84 -21.62
N LYS A 425 8.79 7.86 -22.48
CA LYS A 425 7.46 7.74 -23.07
C LYS A 425 7.00 6.29 -23.04
N LEU A 426 5.69 6.11 -22.97
CA LEU A 426 5.07 4.81 -23.20
C LEU A 426 4.60 4.70 -24.65
N ALA A 427 4.76 3.52 -25.25
CA ALA A 427 4.27 3.23 -26.59
C ALA A 427 2.75 3.39 -26.72
N SER A 428 2.02 3.17 -25.63
CA SER A 428 0.57 3.40 -25.52
C SER A 428 0.17 4.87 -25.59
N ASN A 429 1.10 5.80 -25.38
CA ASN A 429 0.79 7.24 -25.38
C ASN A 429 0.23 7.67 -26.75
N GLY A 430 -1.00 8.22 -26.76
CA GLY A 430 -1.67 8.66 -27.98
C GLY A 430 -1.01 9.86 -28.66
N LYS A 431 -0.18 10.61 -27.95
CA LYS A 431 0.56 11.78 -28.45
C LYS A 431 2.02 11.47 -28.77
N LEU A 432 2.44 10.18 -28.77
CA LEU A 432 3.83 9.79 -28.97
C LEU A 432 4.44 10.37 -30.24
N ARG A 433 3.73 10.32 -31.37
CA ARG A 433 4.19 10.89 -32.65
C ARG A 433 4.48 12.39 -32.52
N MET A 434 3.53 13.15 -31.99
CA MET A 434 3.66 14.60 -31.81
C MET A 434 4.82 14.93 -30.84
N ASN A 435 5.00 14.14 -29.81
CA ASN A 435 6.07 14.33 -28.83
C ASN A 435 7.44 14.11 -29.47
N LEU A 436 7.61 13.07 -30.27
CA LEU A 436 8.87 12.80 -30.99
C LEU A 436 9.18 13.86 -32.04
N GLU A 437 8.17 14.39 -32.73
CA GLU A 437 8.34 15.35 -33.83
C GLU A 437 8.67 16.77 -33.32
N HIS A 438 8.04 17.20 -32.24
CA HIS A 438 8.06 18.63 -31.83
C HIS A 438 8.70 18.91 -30.48
N GLN A 439 8.49 18.05 -29.48
CA GLN A 439 8.86 18.35 -28.09
C GLN A 439 10.38 18.45 -27.92
N VAL A 440 11.13 17.50 -28.47
CA VAL A 440 12.57 17.41 -28.23
C VAL A 440 13.34 18.61 -28.81
N LYS A 441 13.07 18.99 -30.04
CA LYS A 441 13.71 20.17 -30.66
C LYS A 441 13.41 21.46 -29.90
N THR A 442 12.22 21.54 -29.30
CA THR A 442 11.82 22.69 -28.50
C THR A 442 12.59 22.72 -27.17
N TYR A 443 12.77 21.56 -26.54
CA TYR A 443 13.51 21.46 -25.26
C TYR A 443 15.01 21.64 -25.42
N GLU A 444 15.60 21.10 -26.49
CA GLU A 444 17.01 21.27 -26.82
C GLU A 444 17.37 22.76 -26.96
N ARG A 445 16.55 23.52 -27.67
CA ARG A 445 16.72 24.96 -27.80
C ARG A 445 16.59 25.71 -26.49
N ALA A 446 15.61 25.35 -25.65
CA ALA A 446 15.35 25.98 -24.35
C ALA A 446 16.46 25.70 -23.33
N ASN A 447 17.16 24.57 -23.48
CA ASN A 447 18.22 24.14 -22.54
C ASN A 447 19.65 24.35 -23.06
N ASN A 448 19.83 25.00 -24.23
CA ASN A 448 21.13 25.21 -24.88
C ASN A 448 21.93 23.91 -25.03
N THR A 449 21.30 22.84 -25.41
CA THR A 449 21.95 21.55 -25.66
C THR A 449 21.36 20.88 -26.90
N THR A 450 22.18 20.11 -27.60
CA THR A 450 21.76 19.22 -28.69
C THR A 450 21.75 17.76 -28.29
N LYS A 451 22.08 17.48 -27.00
CA LYS A 451 22.17 16.13 -26.46
C LYS A 451 20.85 15.76 -25.80
N SER A 452 20.12 14.86 -26.42
CA SER A 452 18.86 14.32 -25.86
C SER A 452 18.77 12.82 -26.08
N ILE A 453 18.15 12.11 -25.13
CA ILE A 453 17.87 10.67 -25.21
C ILE A 453 16.37 10.47 -24.96
N LYS A 454 15.76 9.67 -25.82
CA LYS A 454 14.35 9.33 -25.75
C LYS A 454 14.21 7.86 -25.42
N VAL A 455 13.54 7.53 -24.36
CA VAL A 455 13.34 6.15 -23.91
C VAL A 455 11.87 5.80 -24.06
N ILE A 456 11.57 4.78 -24.84
CA ILE A 456 10.20 4.36 -25.14
C ILE A 456 10.01 2.94 -24.62
N LEU A 457 9.10 2.76 -23.65
CA LEU A 457 8.71 1.45 -23.17
C LEU A 457 7.50 0.94 -23.92
N TYR A 458 7.53 -0.36 -24.28
CA TYR A 458 6.40 -1.09 -24.84
C TYR A 458 6.15 -2.38 -24.06
N PHE A 459 4.91 -2.87 -24.09
CA PHE A 459 4.47 -4.03 -23.31
C PHE A 459 4.05 -5.23 -24.17
N ASP A 460 3.85 -5.01 -25.46
CA ASP A 460 3.47 -6.07 -26.40
C ASP A 460 3.92 -5.74 -27.84
N ASN A 461 3.81 -6.74 -28.72
CA ASN A 461 4.18 -6.59 -30.12
C ASN A 461 3.35 -5.56 -30.90
N THR A 462 2.10 -5.32 -30.50
CA THR A 462 1.24 -4.32 -31.13
C THR A 462 1.78 -2.92 -30.88
N GLU A 463 2.19 -2.66 -29.65
CA GLU A 463 2.84 -1.41 -29.26
C GLU A 463 4.19 -1.24 -29.98
N LEU A 464 5.01 -2.30 -30.06
CA LEU A 464 6.28 -2.26 -30.79
C LEU A 464 6.08 -1.91 -32.26
N LEU A 465 5.13 -2.56 -32.95
CA LEU A 465 4.82 -2.28 -34.35
C LEU A 465 4.34 -0.84 -34.57
N LYS A 466 3.51 -0.33 -33.65
CA LYS A 466 3.08 1.07 -33.64
C LYS A 466 4.26 2.04 -33.53
N VAL A 467 5.19 1.79 -32.59
CA VAL A 467 6.38 2.63 -32.39
C VAL A 467 7.26 2.60 -33.63
N ASN A 468 7.58 1.42 -34.17
CA ASN A 468 8.42 1.27 -35.37
C ASN A 468 7.82 2.04 -36.54
N LYS A 469 6.51 1.92 -36.78
CA LYS A 469 5.84 2.69 -37.83
C LYS A 469 5.98 4.21 -37.65
N ILE A 470 5.84 4.71 -36.39
CA ILE A 470 6.03 6.13 -36.10
C ILE A 470 7.48 6.56 -36.38
N LEU A 471 8.47 5.75 -36.00
CA LEU A 471 9.87 6.04 -36.20
C LEU A 471 10.24 6.02 -37.70
N ASP A 472 9.70 5.08 -38.47
CA ASP A 472 9.87 5.03 -39.91
C ASP A 472 9.26 6.25 -40.59
N ASP A 473 8.02 6.60 -40.27
CA ASP A 473 7.32 7.77 -40.82
C ASP A 473 8.06 9.10 -40.53
N LEU A 474 8.78 9.19 -39.40
CA LEU A 474 9.57 10.34 -39.00
C LEU A 474 11.04 10.29 -39.42
N ASN A 475 11.45 9.23 -40.17
CA ASN A 475 12.85 8.96 -40.55
C ASN A 475 13.80 8.88 -39.32
N MET A 476 13.32 8.38 -38.19
CA MET A 476 14.04 8.24 -36.93
C MET A 476 14.41 6.79 -36.58
N ALA A 477 14.13 5.82 -37.43
CA ALA A 477 14.36 4.40 -37.13
C ALA A 477 15.85 4.04 -36.86
N LYS A 478 16.79 4.87 -37.29
CA LYS A 478 18.23 4.69 -37.09
C LYS A 478 18.82 5.70 -36.06
N ASP A 479 17.97 6.42 -35.33
CA ASP A 479 18.41 7.40 -34.36
C ASP A 479 18.88 6.71 -33.08
N GLU A 480 20.18 6.66 -32.85
CA GLU A 480 20.80 6.03 -31.67
C GLU A 480 20.42 6.70 -30.33
N SER A 481 19.84 7.89 -30.38
CA SER A 481 19.32 8.56 -29.19
C SER A 481 17.93 8.06 -28.76
N ILE A 482 17.32 7.16 -29.54
CA ILE A 482 16.01 6.55 -29.23
C ILE A 482 16.22 5.11 -28.75
N ILE A 483 15.89 4.87 -27.50
CA ILE A 483 16.07 3.57 -26.86
C ILE A 483 14.70 2.93 -26.63
N LEU A 484 14.47 1.79 -27.24
CA LEU A 484 13.28 0.97 -27.00
C LEU A 484 13.54 -0.04 -25.88
N ILE A 485 12.61 -0.15 -24.94
CA ILE A 485 12.69 -1.09 -23.81
C ILE A 485 11.45 -1.99 -23.82
N ASP A 486 11.69 -3.30 -23.87
CA ASP A 486 10.66 -4.33 -23.77
C ASP A 486 10.30 -4.59 -22.29
N ALA A 487 9.17 -4.06 -21.85
CA ALA A 487 8.59 -4.33 -20.53
C ALA A 487 7.50 -5.42 -20.59
N GLY A 488 7.41 -6.20 -21.68
CA GLY A 488 6.46 -7.32 -21.81
C GLY A 488 6.73 -8.42 -20.77
N ASN A 489 5.66 -9.09 -20.34
CA ASN A 489 5.74 -10.18 -19.36
C ASN A 489 5.90 -11.58 -19.96
N ASN A 490 5.85 -11.70 -21.30
CA ASN A 490 6.07 -12.96 -22.02
C ASN A 490 7.56 -13.25 -22.21
N LYS A 491 8.34 -13.24 -21.13
CA LYS A 491 9.76 -13.58 -21.20
C LYS A 491 9.92 -15.10 -21.17
N PRO A 492 10.72 -15.70 -22.11
CA PRO A 492 10.98 -17.12 -22.07
C PRO A 492 11.72 -17.51 -20.78
N SER A 493 11.15 -18.43 -20.03
CA SER A 493 11.84 -19.06 -18.89
C SER A 493 12.90 -20.01 -19.41
N ALA A 494 14.07 -20.04 -18.77
CA ALA A 494 15.14 -21.00 -19.10
C ALA A 494 14.67 -22.47 -19.06
N SER A 495 13.60 -22.77 -18.32
CA SER A 495 12.96 -24.08 -18.27
C SER A 495 12.07 -24.39 -19.50
N ASN A 496 11.75 -23.41 -20.34
CA ASN A 496 10.84 -23.54 -21.49
C ASN A 496 11.54 -23.38 -22.85
N ILE A 497 12.85 -23.28 -22.86
CA ILE A 497 13.61 -23.37 -24.12
C ILE A 497 13.64 -24.84 -24.52
N GLN A 498 12.58 -25.30 -25.21
CA GLN A 498 12.70 -26.50 -26.02
C GLN A 498 13.72 -26.22 -27.12
N THR A 499 14.79 -26.97 -27.07
CA THR A 499 15.86 -27.10 -28.04
C THR A 499 15.37 -26.95 -29.48
N LEU A 500 15.69 -25.82 -30.09
CA LEU A 500 15.83 -25.70 -31.53
C LEU A 500 17.32 -25.95 -31.84
N PHE A 501 17.69 -27.22 -31.95
CA PHE A 501 18.85 -27.71 -32.65
C PHE A 501 18.43 -28.98 -33.44
#